data_07039534c1117c40524dec01fff90c33
#
_entry.id   07039534c1117c40524dec01fff90c33
#
_cell.length_a   1.000
_cell.length_b   1.000
_cell.length_c   1.000
_cell.angle_alpha   90.00
_cell.angle_beta   90.00
_cell.angle_gamma   90.00
#
_symmetry.space_group_name_H-M   'P 1'
#
loop_
_entity.id
_entity.type
_entity.pdbx_description
1 polymer ?
#
loop_
_entity_poly.entity_id
_entity_poly.type
_entity_poly.pdbx_seq_one_letter_code
_entity_poly.pdbx_strand_id
1 'polypeptide(L)'
;AKLRLAAALTLQKSARPAQLQLLMQQVAAEKDDAVHSALSLALANLQLVDTSPTVRLAAVRLLGETGDPLARTRLETLLEPSVETDPTVRLAAETSLAQVKRKLMIGEVIGQVFSGISLGSILLLAALGLAITFGLLGVINMAHGEMLMLGAYATYVVQIMFQRYAPGAIEFYPLVALPVAFFVTACIGMALERTVIRHLYGRPLETLLATWGISLMLIQLIRVVFGAQNVEVANPEWLSGGIQVLPNLVLPYNRIIIIGFALFVVVLTWLLLNKTRLGLNVRAVTQNRNMAACCGVPTGRIDMMAFGLGSGIAGLGGVALSQIGNVGPDLGQSYIIDSFLVVVLGGVGQLAGSVTAAFGLGIANKILEPQIGAVLGKILILALIILFIQKRPQGLFALKGRVID
;
A
#
# COMPACT_ATOMS: atom_id res chain seq x y z
N ALA A 1 8.61 31.09 3.42
CA ALA A 1 9.43 29.90 3.24
C ALA A 1 9.12 29.14 1.94
N LYS A 2 7.88 28.71 1.66
CA LYS A 2 7.54 27.89 0.48
C LYS A 2 7.96 28.47 -0.86
N LEU A 3 7.71 29.77 -1.13
CA LEU A 3 8.11 30.45 -2.36
C LEU A 3 9.65 30.57 -2.49
N ARG A 4 10.34 30.85 -1.38
CA ARG A 4 11.81 30.94 -1.36
C ARG A 4 12.44 29.57 -1.62
N LEU A 5 11.89 28.50 -1.04
CA LEU A 5 12.34 27.13 -1.30
C LEU A 5 12.13 26.73 -2.76
N ALA A 6 10.96 27.04 -3.35
CA ALA A 6 10.69 26.76 -4.76
C ALA A 6 11.68 27.51 -5.69
N ALA A 7 11.97 28.78 -5.38
CA ALA A 7 12.97 29.56 -6.11
C ALA A 7 14.38 28.97 -5.98
N ALA A 8 14.78 28.57 -4.77
CA ALA A 8 16.08 27.94 -4.51
C ALA A 8 16.24 26.60 -5.26
N LEU A 9 15.20 25.75 -5.27
CA LEU A 9 15.18 24.50 -6.05
C LEU A 9 15.24 24.73 -7.56
N THR A 10 14.64 25.82 -8.04
CA THR A 10 14.77 26.21 -9.46
C THR A 10 16.19 26.66 -9.78
N LEU A 11 16.80 27.47 -8.91
CA LEU A 11 18.19 27.91 -9.06
C LEU A 11 19.17 26.72 -9.02
N GLN A 12 18.92 25.71 -8.20
CA GLN A 12 19.74 24.49 -8.15
C GLN A 12 19.88 23.81 -9.54
N LYS A 13 18.83 23.90 -10.37
CA LYS A 13 18.81 23.30 -11.72
C LYS A 13 19.30 24.24 -12.83
N SER A 14 19.10 25.55 -12.66
CA SER A 14 19.22 26.54 -13.74
C SER A 14 20.16 27.72 -13.40
N ALA A 15 20.89 27.69 -12.29
CA ALA A 15 21.81 28.76 -11.92
C ALA A 15 22.93 28.96 -12.98
N ARG A 16 23.22 30.22 -13.26
CA ARG A 16 24.24 30.61 -14.23
C ARG A 16 25.48 31.20 -13.51
N PRO A 17 26.67 31.12 -14.08
CA PRO A 17 27.90 31.68 -13.47
C PRO A 17 27.78 33.16 -13.07
N ALA A 18 27.02 33.94 -13.83
CA ALA A 18 26.76 35.36 -13.50
C ALA A 18 26.05 35.59 -12.16
N GLN A 19 25.41 34.55 -11.61
CA GLN A 19 24.66 34.61 -10.35
C GLN A 19 25.48 34.17 -9.14
N LEU A 20 26.75 33.82 -9.30
CA LEU A 20 27.63 33.27 -8.27
C LEU A 20 27.70 34.19 -7.04
N GLN A 21 27.99 35.48 -7.25
CA GLN A 21 28.09 36.46 -6.14
C GLN A 21 26.79 36.66 -5.41
N LEU A 22 25.66 36.71 -6.15
CA LEU A 22 24.35 36.84 -5.56
C LEU A 22 23.99 35.60 -4.70
N LEU A 23 24.30 34.39 -5.19
CA LEU A 23 24.09 33.15 -4.45
C LEU A 23 24.94 33.09 -3.19
N MET A 24 26.22 33.50 -3.23
CA MET A 24 27.07 33.58 -2.04
C MET A 24 26.46 34.49 -0.96
N GLN A 25 25.98 35.67 -1.34
CA GLN A 25 25.31 36.59 -0.41
C GLN A 25 24.03 36.02 0.16
N GLN A 26 23.22 35.39 -0.66
CA GLN A 26 21.92 34.80 -0.24
C GLN A 26 22.10 33.59 0.68
N VAL A 27 23.10 32.74 0.42
CA VAL A 27 23.45 31.62 1.32
C VAL A 27 23.85 32.13 2.70
N ALA A 28 24.68 33.19 2.77
CA ALA A 28 25.11 33.76 4.03
C ALA A 28 23.96 34.46 4.83
N ALA A 29 22.93 34.95 4.14
CA ALA A 29 21.81 35.68 4.76
C ALA A 29 20.61 34.79 5.09
N GLU A 30 20.50 33.60 4.51
CA GLU A 30 19.32 32.73 4.69
C GLU A 30 19.33 32.02 6.05
N LYS A 31 18.17 32.08 6.75
CA LYS A 31 17.99 31.48 8.08
C LYS A 31 17.16 30.20 8.07
N ASP A 32 16.48 29.92 6.98
CA ASP A 32 15.67 28.71 6.84
C ASP A 32 16.55 27.57 6.34
N ASP A 33 16.71 26.51 7.13
CA ASP A 33 17.62 25.40 6.87
C ASP A 33 17.36 24.71 5.52
N ALA A 34 16.10 24.57 5.10
CA ALA A 34 15.75 23.94 3.84
C ALA A 34 16.12 24.83 2.65
N VAL A 35 15.88 26.15 2.76
CA VAL A 35 16.24 27.11 1.71
C VAL A 35 17.76 27.29 1.64
N HIS A 36 18.44 27.39 2.81
CA HIS A 36 19.88 27.46 2.91
C HIS A 36 20.57 26.25 2.26
N SER A 37 20.08 25.05 2.53
CA SER A 37 20.61 23.81 1.94
C SER A 37 20.44 23.80 0.41
N ALA A 38 19.27 24.20 -0.11
CA ALA A 38 19.02 24.25 -1.55
C ALA A 38 19.90 25.30 -2.26
N LEU A 39 20.09 26.50 -1.65
CA LEU A 39 20.96 27.54 -2.18
C LEU A 39 22.43 27.13 -2.13
N SER A 40 22.87 26.47 -1.05
CA SER A 40 24.23 25.96 -0.90
C SER A 40 24.56 24.93 -1.97
N LEU A 41 23.58 24.07 -2.34
CA LEU A 41 23.73 23.12 -3.44
C LEU A 41 23.81 23.83 -4.81
N ALA A 42 22.99 24.87 -5.03
CA ALA A 42 23.07 25.67 -6.25
C ALA A 42 24.45 26.33 -6.39
N LEU A 43 24.99 26.89 -5.29
CA LEU A 43 26.30 27.47 -5.21
C LEU A 43 27.39 26.42 -5.50
N ALA A 44 27.36 25.27 -4.85
CA ALA A 44 28.32 24.18 -5.06
C ALA A 44 28.34 23.70 -6.52
N ASN A 45 27.16 23.59 -7.16
CA ASN A 45 27.07 23.23 -8.58
C ASN A 45 27.80 24.22 -9.50
N LEU A 46 27.78 25.51 -9.20
CA LEU A 46 28.54 26.53 -9.95
C LEU A 46 30.02 26.49 -9.65
N GLN A 47 30.41 26.25 -8.40
CA GLN A 47 31.80 26.17 -7.96
C GLN A 47 32.55 24.94 -8.46
N LEU A 48 31.85 23.88 -8.91
CA LEU A 48 32.48 22.71 -9.53
C LEU A 48 33.30 23.07 -10.83
N VAL A 49 32.97 24.17 -11.48
CA VAL A 49 33.59 24.63 -12.73
C VAL A 49 34.63 25.74 -12.47
N ASP A 50 34.91 26.06 -11.21
CA ASP A 50 35.88 27.09 -10.83
C ASP A 50 37.31 26.68 -11.24
N THR A 51 38.13 27.68 -11.59
CA THR A 51 39.53 27.47 -11.97
C THR A 51 40.40 26.97 -10.80
N SER A 52 40.04 27.35 -9.57
CA SER A 52 40.77 27.00 -8.35
C SER A 52 40.42 25.57 -7.86
N PRO A 53 41.40 24.65 -7.75
CA PRO A 53 41.17 23.32 -7.21
C PRO A 53 40.61 23.31 -5.77
N THR A 54 40.99 24.31 -4.96
CA THR A 54 40.53 24.44 -3.57
C THR A 54 39.02 24.74 -3.49
N VAL A 55 38.51 25.58 -4.40
CA VAL A 55 37.06 25.89 -4.50
C VAL A 55 36.30 24.67 -4.99
N ARG A 56 36.82 23.98 -6.01
CA ARG A 56 36.19 22.73 -6.50
C ARG A 56 36.18 21.66 -5.43
N LEU A 57 37.24 21.50 -4.64
CA LEU A 57 37.30 20.56 -3.51
C LEU A 57 36.25 20.84 -2.45
N ALA A 58 36.05 22.12 -2.09
CA ALA A 58 35.04 22.54 -1.13
C ALA A 58 33.62 22.21 -1.66
N ALA A 59 33.34 22.50 -2.92
CA ALA A 59 32.09 22.20 -3.59
C ALA A 59 31.81 20.69 -3.63
N VAL A 60 32.81 19.87 -3.95
CA VAL A 60 32.72 18.41 -3.97
C VAL A 60 32.34 17.84 -2.58
N ARG A 61 32.98 18.33 -1.52
CA ARG A 61 32.68 17.92 -0.15
C ARG A 61 31.24 18.29 0.26
N LEU A 62 30.82 19.52 -0.05
CA LEU A 62 29.49 19.98 0.23
C LEU A 62 28.41 19.12 -0.49
N LEU A 63 28.65 18.76 -1.75
CA LEU A 63 27.79 17.84 -2.49
C LEU A 63 27.74 16.44 -1.84
N GLY A 64 28.86 15.94 -1.31
CA GLY A 64 28.93 14.66 -0.59
C GLY A 64 28.12 14.62 0.70
N GLU A 65 27.92 15.78 1.34
CA GLU A 65 27.09 15.88 2.54
C GLU A 65 25.59 15.78 2.25
N THR A 66 25.20 15.91 1.00
CA THR A 66 23.79 15.88 0.59
C THR A 66 23.32 14.48 0.24
N GLY A 67 22.01 14.27 0.27
CA GLY A 67 21.35 13.07 -0.27
C GLY A 67 20.56 13.38 -1.54
N ASP A 68 20.97 14.39 -2.31
CA ASP A 68 20.27 14.82 -3.52
C ASP A 68 20.72 13.99 -4.74
N PRO A 69 19.77 13.45 -5.53
CA PRO A 69 20.07 12.75 -6.78
C PRO A 69 20.88 13.59 -7.78
N LEU A 70 20.70 14.91 -7.81
CA LEU A 70 21.47 15.81 -8.69
C LEU A 70 22.94 15.85 -8.29
N ALA A 71 23.26 15.81 -7.00
CA ALA A 71 24.63 15.76 -6.52
C ALA A 71 25.35 14.50 -7.03
N ARG A 72 24.66 13.35 -7.04
CA ARG A 72 25.20 12.11 -7.64
C ARG A 72 25.60 12.31 -9.09
N THR A 73 24.66 12.81 -9.92
CA THR A 73 24.91 13.01 -11.35
C THR A 73 26.08 13.98 -11.59
N ARG A 74 26.17 15.08 -10.81
CA ARG A 74 27.27 16.06 -10.93
C ARG A 74 28.61 15.46 -10.56
N LEU A 75 28.67 14.67 -9.48
CA LEU A 75 29.92 14.01 -9.07
C LEU A 75 30.34 12.90 -10.07
N GLU A 76 29.38 12.17 -10.65
CA GLU A 76 29.66 11.17 -11.70
C GLU A 76 30.23 11.85 -12.95
N THR A 77 29.64 12.96 -13.39
CA THR A 77 30.18 13.74 -14.54
C THR A 77 31.59 14.31 -14.23
N LEU A 78 31.81 14.78 -13.01
CA LEU A 78 33.16 15.32 -12.62
C LEU A 78 34.25 14.24 -12.65
N LEU A 79 33.89 12.97 -12.40
CA LEU A 79 34.83 11.85 -12.43
C LEU A 79 35.17 11.37 -13.84
N GLU A 80 34.53 11.88 -14.89
CA GLU A 80 34.96 11.60 -16.27
C GLU A 80 36.41 12.06 -16.51
N PRO A 81 37.22 11.24 -17.20
CA PRO A 81 38.65 11.51 -17.36
C PRO A 81 38.98 12.85 -18.02
N SER A 82 38.06 13.42 -18.79
CA SER A 82 38.20 14.67 -19.53
C SER A 82 37.81 15.92 -18.74
N VAL A 83 37.13 15.78 -17.58
CA VAL A 83 36.53 16.92 -16.87
C VAL A 83 37.41 17.39 -15.71
N GLU A 84 37.85 16.49 -14.85
CA GLU A 84 38.70 16.86 -13.70
C GLU A 84 40.10 16.23 -13.81
N THR A 85 41.11 17.08 -13.77
CA THR A 85 42.50 16.68 -13.90
C THR A 85 43.26 16.64 -12.57
N ASP A 86 42.74 17.34 -11.53
CA ASP A 86 43.41 17.36 -10.23
C ASP A 86 43.12 16.06 -9.44
N PRO A 87 44.18 15.30 -9.07
CA PRO A 87 44.03 14.04 -8.39
C PRO A 87 43.40 14.17 -6.98
N THR A 88 43.58 15.32 -6.31
CA THR A 88 43.00 15.54 -4.96
C THR A 88 41.51 15.80 -5.03
N VAL A 89 41.05 16.55 -6.01
CA VAL A 89 39.61 16.78 -6.27
C VAL A 89 38.95 15.51 -6.72
N ARG A 90 39.61 14.70 -7.57
CA ARG A 90 39.09 13.39 -8.01
C ARG A 90 38.89 12.43 -6.86
N LEU A 91 39.87 12.26 -5.97
CA LEU A 91 39.78 11.40 -4.80
C LEU A 91 38.64 11.85 -3.87
N ALA A 92 38.49 13.17 -3.68
CA ALA A 92 37.38 13.72 -2.91
C ALA A 92 36.05 13.48 -3.58
N ALA A 93 35.95 13.55 -4.91
CA ALA A 93 34.74 13.28 -5.66
C ALA A 93 34.31 11.79 -5.56
N GLU A 94 35.28 10.87 -5.61
CA GLU A 94 35.01 9.42 -5.38
C GLU A 94 34.47 9.16 -3.99
N THR A 95 35.08 9.74 -2.96
CA THR A 95 34.60 9.59 -1.56
C THR A 95 33.23 10.21 -1.34
N SER A 96 33.02 11.43 -1.89
CA SER A 96 31.72 12.12 -1.83
C SER A 96 30.63 11.37 -2.59
N LEU A 97 30.96 10.83 -3.76
CA LEU A 97 30.02 10.01 -4.54
C LEU A 97 29.58 8.74 -3.77
N ALA A 98 30.53 8.08 -3.11
CA ALA A 98 30.23 6.91 -2.28
C ALA A 98 29.29 7.28 -1.11
N GLN A 99 29.50 8.44 -0.47
CA GLN A 99 28.63 8.95 0.60
C GLN A 99 27.22 9.26 0.08
N VAL A 100 27.12 9.97 -1.05
CA VAL A 100 25.83 10.28 -1.68
C VAL A 100 25.08 9.00 -2.06
N LYS A 101 25.76 8.05 -2.73
CA LYS A 101 25.17 6.75 -3.11
C LYS A 101 24.62 6.00 -1.88
N ARG A 102 25.36 6.01 -0.76
CA ARG A 102 24.90 5.39 0.49
C ARG A 102 23.65 6.08 1.05
N LYS A 103 23.59 7.41 1.06
CA LYS A 103 22.42 8.17 1.53
C LYS A 103 21.19 7.92 0.64
N LEU A 104 21.37 7.92 -0.69
CA LEU A 104 20.32 7.62 -1.64
C LEU A 104 19.78 6.20 -1.47
N MET A 105 20.67 5.21 -1.28
CA MET A 105 20.29 3.82 -1.02
C MET A 105 19.45 3.70 0.27
N ILE A 106 19.82 4.40 1.33
CA ILE A 106 19.03 4.41 2.58
C ILE A 106 17.62 4.97 2.31
N GLY A 107 17.52 6.09 1.58
CA GLY A 107 16.23 6.66 1.22
C GLY A 107 15.39 5.72 0.34
N GLU A 108 15.99 5.02 -0.61
CA GLU A 108 15.32 4.03 -1.45
C GLU A 108 14.78 2.86 -0.62
N VAL A 109 15.59 2.30 0.30
CA VAL A 109 15.17 1.20 1.18
C VAL A 109 14.02 1.62 2.09
N ILE A 110 14.12 2.80 2.71
CA ILE A 110 13.03 3.35 3.54
C ILE A 110 11.75 3.53 2.70
N GLY A 111 11.87 4.05 1.48
CA GLY A 111 10.76 4.21 0.56
C GLY A 111 10.11 2.88 0.14
N GLN A 112 10.93 1.86 -0.11
CA GLN A 112 10.45 0.50 -0.41
C GLN A 112 9.72 -0.12 0.79
N VAL A 113 10.28 -0.01 1.99
CA VAL A 113 9.64 -0.50 3.23
C VAL A 113 8.32 0.23 3.49
N PHE A 114 8.29 1.55 3.37
CA PHE A 114 7.05 2.33 3.51
C PHE A 114 6.01 1.92 2.46
N SER A 115 6.40 1.79 1.20
CA SER A 115 5.52 1.33 0.14
C SER A 115 5.03 -0.10 0.36
N GLY A 116 5.90 -0.95 0.93
CA GLY A 116 5.57 -2.31 1.35
C GLY A 116 4.55 -2.35 2.50
N ILE A 117 4.70 -1.48 3.51
CA ILE A 117 3.73 -1.33 4.60
C ILE A 117 2.38 -0.84 4.04
N SER A 118 2.39 0.11 3.12
CA SER A 118 1.17 0.60 2.47
C SER A 118 0.45 -0.52 1.68
N LEU A 119 1.19 -1.28 0.87
CA LEU A 119 0.65 -2.44 0.16
C LEU A 119 0.14 -3.50 1.14
N GLY A 120 0.93 -3.81 2.18
CA GLY A 120 0.56 -4.73 3.25
C GLY A 120 -0.73 -4.32 3.96
N SER A 121 -0.97 -3.02 4.15
CA SER A 121 -2.22 -2.50 4.74
C SER A 121 -3.44 -2.79 3.88
N ILE A 122 -3.32 -2.71 2.57
CA ILE A 122 -4.41 -3.06 1.64
C ILE A 122 -4.64 -4.57 1.62
N LEU A 123 -3.55 -5.35 1.51
CA LEU A 123 -3.62 -6.81 1.60
C LEU A 123 -4.23 -7.27 2.93
N LEU A 124 -3.95 -6.55 4.01
CA LEU A 124 -4.52 -6.81 5.33
C LEU A 124 -6.03 -6.62 5.34
N LEU A 125 -6.57 -5.52 4.78
CA LEU A 125 -8.01 -5.30 4.69
C LEU A 125 -8.70 -6.41 3.91
N ALA A 126 -8.16 -6.78 2.76
CA ALA A 126 -8.67 -7.87 1.94
C ALA A 126 -8.57 -9.22 2.67
N ALA A 127 -7.41 -9.51 3.27
CA ALA A 127 -7.16 -10.75 4.00
C ALA A 127 -7.99 -10.86 5.29
N LEU A 128 -8.26 -9.76 6.01
CA LEU A 128 -9.14 -9.77 7.17
C LEU A 128 -10.55 -10.24 6.82
N GLY A 129 -11.13 -9.72 5.74
CA GLY A 129 -12.41 -10.17 5.24
C GLY A 129 -12.40 -11.66 4.90
N LEU A 130 -11.36 -12.10 4.20
CA LEU A 130 -11.18 -13.50 3.84
C LEU A 130 -10.90 -14.39 5.06
N ALA A 131 -10.13 -13.92 6.04
CA ALA A 131 -9.86 -14.65 7.28
C ALA A 131 -11.13 -14.89 8.11
N ILE A 132 -12.10 -13.97 8.04
CA ILE A 132 -13.40 -14.16 8.67
C ILE A 132 -14.20 -15.23 7.91
N THR A 133 -14.34 -15.13 6.60
CA THR A 133 -15.14 -16.06 5.81
C THR A 133 -14.51 -17.44 5.73
N PHE A 134 -13.22 -17.54 5.38
CA PHE A 134 -12.49 -18.80 5.29
C PHE A 134 -12.16 -19.38 6.67
N GLY A 135 -11.70 -18.54 7.60
CA GLY A 135 -11.30 -18.97 8.94
C GLY A 135 -12.46 -19.45 9.82
N LEU A 136 -13.66 -18.89 9.66
CA LEU A 136 -14.83 -19.20 10.47
C LEU A 136 -15.75 -20.22 9.80
N LEU A 137 -15.96 -20.11 8.51
CA LEU A 137 -16.92 -20.94 7.79
C LEU A 137 -16.26 -22.13 7.04
N GLY A 138 -14.94 -22.12 6.91
CA GLY A 138 -14.19 -23.11 6.13
C GLY A 138 -14.47 -23.06 4.62
N VAL A 139 -15.01 -21.94 4.14
CA VAL A 139 -15.45 -21.75 2.75
C VAL A 139 -14.39 -21.02 1.95
N ILE A 140 -13.87 -21.65 0.91
CA ILE A 140 -12.97 -20.99 -0.06
C ILE A 140 -13.84 -20.17 -1.01
N ASN A 141 -13.79 -18.83 -0.87
CA ASN A 141 -14.59 -17.92 -1.68
C ASN A 141 -13.72 -17.16 -2.67
N MET A 142 -13.73 -17.58 -3.93
CA MET A 142 -12.99 -16.87 -5.00
C MET A 142 -13.62 -15.52 -5.37
N ALA A 143 -14.95 -15.35 -5.15
CA ALA A 143 -15.63 -14.08 -5.39
C ALA A 143 -15.30 -13.01 -4.33
N HIS A 144 -14.49 -13.33 -3.30
CA HIS A 144 -14.10 -12.36 -2.28
C HIS A 144 -13.27 -11.21 -2.86
N GLY A 145 -12.42 -11.48 -3.87
CA GLY A 145 -11.70 -10.44 -4.60
C GLY A 145 -12.64 -9.41 -5.23
N GLU A 146 -13.78 -9.85 -5.75
CA GLU A 146 -14.76 -8.98 -6.38
C GLU A 146 -15.47 -8.05 -5.37
N MET A 147 -15.42 -8.35 -4.07
CA MET A 147 -15.88 -7.42 -3.04
C MET A 147 -14.97 -6.18 -2.95
N LEU A 148 -13.65 -6.34 -3.18
CA LEU A 148 -12.75 -5.19 -3.32
C LEU A 148 -13.12 -4.35 -4.54
N MET A 149 -13.33 -4.99 -5.68
CA MET A 149 -13.75 -4.33 -6.91
C MET A 149 -15.06 -3.55 -6.70
N LEU A 150 -16.07 -4.19 -6.14
CA LEU A 150 -17.37 -3.56 -5.87
C LEU A 150 -17.26 -2.39 -4.89
N GLY A 151 -16.40 -2.48 -3.87
CA GLY A 151 -16.10 -1.37 -2.97
C GLY A 151 -15.45 -0.18 -3.67
N ALA A 152 -14.52 -0.45 -4.58
CA ALA A 152 -13.87 0.58 -5.39
C ALA A 152 -14.85 1.25 -6.36
N TYR A 153 -15.72 0.49 -7.04
CA TYR A 153 -16.76 1.05 -7.90
C TYR A 153 -17.85 1.79 -7.10
N ALA A 154 -18.20 1.33 -5.89
CA ALA A 154 -19.08 2.08 -5.00
C ALA A 154 -18.49 3.46 -4.67
N THR A 155 -17.17 3.53 -4.43
CA THR A 155 -16.45 4.81 -4.22
C THR A 155 -16.54 5.70 -5.46
N TYR A 156 -16.33 5.15 -6.64
CA TYR A 156 -16.47 5.88 -7.91
C TYR A 156 -17.87 6.44 -8.10
N VAL A 157 -18.93 5.66 -7.83
CA VAL A 157 -20.31 6.12 -7.90
C VAL A 157 -20.58 7.26 -6.91
N VAL A 158 -20.11 7.14 -5.68
CA VAL A 158 -20.22 8.21 -4.67
C VAL A 158 -19.53 9.48 -5.16
N GLN A 159 -18.33 9.38 -5.72
CA GLN A 159 -17.62 10.54 -6.28
C GLN A 159 -18.43 11.22 -7.40
N ILE A 160 -18.99 10.46 -8.36
CA ILE A 160 -19.83 11.02 -9.42
C ILE A 160 -21.06 11.71 -8.83
N MET A 161 -21.67 11.12 -7.82
CA MET A 161 -22.84 11.74 -7.15
C MET A 161 -22.46 13.07 -6.51
N PHE A 162 -21.31 13.16 -5.85
CA PHE A 162 -20.81 14.41 -5.26
C PHE A 162 -20.48 15.44 -6.35
N GLN A 163 -19.83 15.04 -7.45
CA GLN A 163 -19.55 15.92 -8.57
C GLN A 163 -20.82 16.51 -9.18
N ARG A 164 -21.88 15.72 -9.26
CA ARG A 164 -23.14 16.13 -9.90
C ARG A 164 -24.06 16.95 -8.99
N TYR A 165 -24.17 16.56 -7.72
CA TYR A 165 -25.20 17.11 -6.80
C TYR A 165 -24.62 18.01 -5.71
N ALA A 166 -23.33 17.87 -5.37
CA ALA A 166 -22.71 18.63 -4.29
C ALA A 166 -21.22 18.95 -4.61
N PRO A 167 -20.93 19.69 -5.70
CA PRO A 167 -19.55 19.97 -6.12
C PRO A 167 -18.72 20.70 -5.07
N GLY A 168 -19.36 21.56 -4.25
CA GLY A 168 -18.67 22.24 -3.15
C GLY A 168 -18.27 21.35 -1.97
N ALA A 169 -18.77 20.12 -1.90
CA ALA A 169 -18.46 19.16 -0.85
C ALA A 169 -17.66 17.94 -1.36
N ILE A 170 -17.09 18.03 -2.55
CA ILE A 170 -16.36 16.92 -3.18
C ILE A 170 -15.22 16.39 -2.32
N GLU A 171 -14.60 17.24 -1.52
CA GLU A 171 -13.52 16.88 -0.59
C GLU A 171 -13.92 15.83 0.46
N PHE A 172 -15.22 15.71 0.75
CA PHE A 172 -15.76 14.81 1.76
C PHE A 172 -16.28 13.48 1.20
N TYR A 173 -16.24 13.28 -0.15
CA TYR A 173 -16.77 12.04 -0.74
C TYR A 173 -16.13 10.76 -0.17
N PRO A 174 -14.81 10.69 0.20
CA PRO A 174 -14.25 9.45 0.70
C PRO A 174 -14.86 9.04 2.06
N LEU A 175 -15.22 10.01 2.91
CA LEU A 175 -15.86 9.72 4.18
C LEU A 175 -17.24 9.09 4.02
N VAL A 176 -17.98 9.49 2.98
CA VAL A 176 -19.29 8.89 2.64
C VAL A 176 -19.10 7.59 1.88
N ALA A 177 -18.07 7.48 1.06
CA ALA A 177 -17.75 6.26 0.32
C ALA A 177 -17.44 5.06 1.26
N LEU A 178 -16.80 5.30 2.41
CA LEU A 178 -16.48 4.25 3.38
C LEU A 178 -17.73 3.47 3.85
N PRO A 179 -18.74 4.09 4.47
CA PRO A 179 -19.94 3.36 4.87
C PRO A 179 -20.72 2.82 3.67
N VAL A 180 -20.82 3.55 2.56
CA VAL A 180 -21.54 3.07 1.36
C VAL A 180 -20.89 1.81 0.81
N ALA A 181 -19.57 1.81 0.60
CA ALA A 181 -18.84 0.64 0.12
C ALA A 181 -18.99 -0.55 1.07
N PHE A 182 -18.86 -0.32 2.39
CA PHE A 182 -19.06 -1.38 3.39
C PHE A 182 -20.45 -1.99 3.30
N PHE A 183 -21.51 -1.19 3.31
CA PHE A 183 -22.88 -1.72 3.30
C PHE A 183 -23.25 -2.36 1.96
N VAL A 184 -22.85 -1.79 0.84
CA VAL A 184 -23.11 -2.38 -0.49
C VAL A 184 -22.45 -3.75 -0.60
N THR A 185 -21.18 -3.86 -0.28
CA THR A 185 -20.46 -5.14 -0.36
C THR A 185 -20.91 -6.13 0.69
N ALA A 186 -21.26 -5.67 1.91
CA ALA A 186 -21.86 -6.52 2.95
C ALA A 186 -23.22 -7.09 2.52
N CYS A 187 -24.09 -6.28 1.93
CA CYS A 187 -25.39 -6.73 1.42
C CYS A 187 -25.23 -7.76 0.29
N ILE A 188 -24.30 -7.52 -0.65
CA ILE A 188 -24.00 -8.46 -1.73
C ILE A 188 -23.42 -9.75 -1.15
N GLY A 189 -22.50 -9.67 -0.20
CA GLY A 189 -21.95 -10.83 0.49
C GLY A 189 -23.03 -11.64 1.23
N MET A 190 -23.92 -10.99 1.98
CA MET A 190 -25.05 -11.64 2.64
C MET A 190 -26.01 -12.30 1.64
N ALA A 191 -26.26 -11.67 0.51
CA ALA A 191 -27.07 -12.24 -0.57
C ALA A 191 -26.42 -13.49 -1.15
N LEU A 192 -25.11 -13.45 -1.43
CA LEU A 192 -24.36 -14.62 -1.92
C LEU A 192 -24.35 -15.79 -0.92
N GLU A 193 -24.18 -15.49 0.36
CA GLU A 193 -24.27 -16.53 1.39
C GLU A 193 -25.66 -17.17 1.38
N ARG A 194 -26.72 -16.34 1.37
CA ARG A 194 -28.10 -16.81 1.47
C ARG A 194 -28.57 -17.61 0.27
N THR A 195 -28.12 -17.25 -0.93
CA THR A 195 -28.60 -17.84 -2.20
C THR A 195 -27.77 -19.02 -2.64
N VAL A 196 -26.45 -18.99 -2.46
CA VAL A 196 -25.52 -19.97 -3.05
C VAL A 196 -24.73 -20.71 -1.97
N ILE A 197 -23.99 -20.00 -1.12
CA ILE A 197 -22.93 -20.62 -0.31
C ILE A 197 -23.52 -21.53 0.76
N ARG A 198 -24.64 -21.15 1.36
CA ARG A 198 -25.33 -21.96 2.38
C ARG A 198 -25.68 -23.39 1.93
N HIS A 199 -25.85 -23.61 0.62
CA HIS A 199 -26.19 -24.93 0.05
C HIS A 199 -24.94 -25.77 -0.26
N LEU A 200 -23.75 -25.15 -0.17
CA LEU A 200 -22.49 -25.78 -0.52
C LEU A 200 -21.58 -26.00 0.70
N TYR A 201 -22.07 -25.78 1.92
CA TYR A 201 -21.29 -26.07 3.14
C TYR A 201 -20.85 -27.54 3.20
N GLY A 202 -19.57 -27.75 3.52
CA GLY A 202 -18.98 -29.07 3.57
C GLY A 202 -18.51 -29.63 2.23
N ARG A 203 -18.63 -28.87 1.14
CA ARG A 203 -18.22 -29.25 -0.23
C ARG A 203 -17.21 -28.23 -0.81
N PRO A 204 -15.95 -28.28 -0.42
CA PRO A 204 -14.99 -27.22 -0.70
C PRO A 204 -14.71 -27.03 -2.21
N LEU A 205 -14.68 -28.11 -3.01
CA LEU A 205 -14.47 -28.01 -4.47
C LEU A 205 -15.66 -27.39 -5.19
N GLU A 206 -16.88 -27.80 -4.82
CA GLU A 206 -18.10 -27.23 -5.42
C GLU A 206 -18.25 -25.76 -5.06
N THR A 207 -17.89 -25.38 -3.83
CA THR A 207 -17.92 -23.98 -3.38
C THR A 207 -16.91 -23.13 -4.14
N LEU A 208 -15.69 -23.65 -4.36
CA LEU A 208 -14.65 -22.97 -5.12
C LEU A 208 -15.10 -22.71 -6.56
N LEU A 209 -15.65 -23.73 -7.24
CA LEU A 209 -16.14 -23.59 -8.62
C LEU A 209 -17.33 -22.64 -8.73
N ALA A 210 -18.30 -22.74 -7.82
CA ALA A 210 -19.47 -21.88 -7.82
C ALA A 210 -19.08 -20.41 -7.57
N THR A 211 -18.20 -20.14 -6.60
CA THR A 211 -17.75 -18.78 -6.29
C THR A 211 -16.84 -18.22 -7.40
N TRP A 212 -16.08 -19.06 -8.11
CA TRP A 212 -15.35 -18.61 -9.30
C TRP A 212 -16.31 -18.21 -10.43
N GLY A 213 -17.35 -18.98 -10.68
CA GLY A 213 -18.39 -18.61 -11.64
C GLY A 213 -19.09 -17.30 -11.27
N ILE A 214 -19.38 -17.08 -9.98
CA ILE A 214 -19.94 -15.81 -9.47
C ILE A 214 -18.96 -14.65 -9.68
N SER A 215 -17.66 -14.85 -9.44
CA SER A 215 -16.62 -13.86 -9.70
C SER A 215 -16.68 -13.38 -11.16
N LEU A 216 -16.71 -14.32 -12.12
CA LEU A 216 -16.82 -13.98 -13.53
C LEU A 216 -18.12 -13.24 -13.88
N MET A 217 -19.25 -13.62 -13.26
CA MET A 217 -20.52 -12.90 -13.43
C MET A 217 -20.45 -11.47 -12.90
N LEU A 218 -19.84 -11.24 -11.74
CA LEU A 218 -19.68 -9.91 -11.16
C LEU A 218 -18.75 -9.03 -12.02
N ILE A 219 -17.63 -9.56 -12.50
CA ILE A 219 -16.74 -8.85 -13.42
C ILE A 219 -17.51 -8.44 -14.69
N GLN A 220 -18.24 -9.37 -15.28
CA GLN A 220 -18.99 -9.10 -16.50
C GLN A 220 -20.13 -8.11 -16.27
N LEU A 221 -20.80 -8.17 -15.10
CA LEU A 221 -21.81 -7.18 -14.71
C LEU A 221 -21.21 -5.77 -14.64
N ILE A 222 -20.05 -5.61 -14.01
CA ILE A 222 -19.35 -4.32 -13.92
C ILE A 222 -18.94 -3.83 -15.31
N ARG A 223 -18.44 -4.71 -16.18
CA ARG A 223 -18.09 -4.34 -17.57
C ARG A 223 -19.30 -3.86 -18.37
N VAL A 224 -20.46 -4.43 -18.15
CA VAL A 224 -21.70 -4.00 -18.83
C VAL A 224 -22.18 -2.66 -18.31
N VAL A 225 -22.09 -2.41 -16.99
CA VAL A 225 -22.61 -1.19 -16.36
C VAL A 225 -21.67 0.00 -16.50
N PHE A 226 -20.36 -0.20 -16.32
CA PHE A 226 -19.36 0.88 -16.27
C PHE A 226 -18.40 0.87 -17.45
N GLY A 227 -18.42 -0.17 -18.27
CA GLY A 227 -17.47 -0.36 -19.37
C GLY A 227 -16.28 -1.23 -18.96
N ALA A 228 -15.48 -1.62 -19.96
CA ALA A 228 -14.31 -2.47 -19.77
C ALA A 228 -13.04 -1.67 -19.40
N GLN A 229 -13.09 -0.33 -19.49
CA GLN A 229 -11.95 0.54 -19.22
C GLN A 229 -11.84 0.86 -17.74
N ASN A 230 -10.59 1.09 -17.31
CA ASN A 230 -10.35 1.56 -15.94
C ASN A 230 -10.89 2.97 -15.75
N VAL A 231 -11.52 3.22 -14.63
CA VAL A 231 -12.01 4.53 -14.21
C VAL A 231 -11.09 5.12 -13.16
N GLU A 232 -10.93 6.44 -13.21
CA GLU A 232 -10.10 7.17 -12.25
C GLU A 232 -10.98 7.72 -11.12
N VAL A 233 -10.51 7.55 -9.91
CA VAL A 233 -11.07 8.15 -8.70
C VAL A 233 -10.12 9.24 -8.24
N ALA A 234 -10.53 10.51 -8.40
CA ALA A 234 -9.69 11.66 -8.08
C ALA A 234 -9.48 11.80 -6.56
N ASN A 235 -8.23 11.93 -6.15
CA ASN A 235 -7.91 12.17 -4.74
C ASN A 235 -8.35 13.58 -4.31
N PRO A 236 -8.96 13.75 -3.12
CA PRO A 236 -9.19 15.05 -2.52
C PRO A 236 -7.89 15.82 -2.28
N GLU A 237 -7.95 17.15 -2.19
CA GLU A 237 -6.77 17.98 -1.97
C GLU A 237 -6.04 17.64 -0.66
N TRP A 238 -6.77 17.31 0.41
CA TRP A 238 -6.19 16.91 1.71
C TRP A 238 -5.50 15.53 1.70
N LEU A 239 -5.81 14.67 0.71
CA LEU A 239 -5.10 13.41 0.47
C LEU A 239 -3.93 13.57 -0.51
N SER A 240 -3.88 14.67 -1.23
CA SER A 240 -2.88 14.96 -2.24
C SER A 240 -1.60 15.52 -1.62
N GLY A 241 -0.45 15.26 -2.28
CA GLY A 241 0.85 15.67 -1.77
C GLY A 241 1.49 14.65 -0.83
N GLY A 242 2.48 15.10 -0.05
CA GLY A 242 3.23 14.22 0.84
C GLY A 242 4.21 14.96 1.74
N ILE A 243 4.79 14.24 2.69
CA ILE A 243 5.85 14.73 3.59
C ILE A 243 7.18 14.35 2.96
N GLN A 244 8.02 15.34 2.70
CA GLN A 244 9.41 15.12 2.30
C GLN A 244 10.23 14.80 3.55
N VAL A 245 10.65 13.54 3.68
CA VAL A 245 11.45 13.06 4.83
C VAL A 245 12.93 13.13 4.51
N LEU A 246 13.30 12.82 3.26
CA LEU A 246 14.66 12.91 2.75
C LEU A 246 14.63 13.63 1.39
N PRO A 247 15.74 14.18 0.92
CA PRO A 247 15.81 14.85 -0.39
C PRO A 247 15.30 13.99 -1.56
N ASN A 248 15.48 12.68 -1.46
CA ASN A 248 15.03 11.69 -2.44
C ASN A 248 13.79 10.90 -2.03
N LEU A 249 13.13 11.23 -0.90
CA LEU A 249 12.00 10.47 -0.37
C LEU A 249 10.84 11.37 0.04
N VAL A 250 9.75 11.25 -0.68
CA VAL A 250 8.45 11.85 -0.34
C VAL A 250 7.49 10.74 0.06
N LEU A 251 6.87 10.86 1.24
CA LEU A 251 5.85 9.94 1.73
C LEU A 251 4.46 10.53 1.39
N PRO A 252 3.70 9.94 0.45
CA PRO A 252 2.38 10.44 0.06
C PRO A 252 1.37 10.34 1.20
N TYR A 253 0.56 11.40 1.39
CA TYR A 253 -0.47 11.45 2.44
C TYR A 253 -1.51 10.35 2.30
N ASN A 254 -1.95 10.02 1.08
CA ASN A 254 -2.92 8.95 0.83
C ASN A 254 -2.45 7.61 1.41
N ARG A 255 -1.16 7.25 1.26
CA ARG A 255 -0.61 6.00 1.81
C ARG A 255 -0.53 6.02 3.33
N ILE A 256 -0.15 7.16 3.94
CA ILE A 256 -0.10 7.30 5.41
C ILE A 256 -1.50 7.09 6.00
N ILE A 257 -2.51 7.73 5.40
CA ILE A 257 -3.90 7.62 5.85
C ILE A 257 -4.44 6.20 5.68
N ILE A 258 -4.12 5.52 4.58
CA ILE A 258 -4.52 4.12 4.36
C ILE A 258 -3.91 3.19 5.41
N ILE A 259 -2.65 3.38 5.79
CA ILE A 259 -2.02 2.59 6.85
C ILE A 259 -2.77 2.80 8.18
N GLY A 260 -3.03 4.05 8.55
CA GLY A 260 -3.80 4.38 9.75
C GLY A 260 -5.23 3.82 9.72
N PHE A 261 -5.90 3.92 8.57
CA PHE A 261 -7.23 3.38 8.35
C PHE A 261 -7.26 1.84 8.46
N ALA A 262 -6.29 1.15 7.86
CA ALA A 262 -6.21 -0.31 7.97
C ALA A 262 -6.02 -0.76 9.42
N LEU A 263 -5.14 -0.09 10.17
CA LEU A 263 -4.97 -0.38 11.61
C LEU A 263 -6.25 -0.11 12.41
N PHE A 264 -6.97 0.97 12.11
CA PHE A 264 -8.27 1.27 12.71
C PHE A 264 -9.28 0.14 12.45
N VAL A 265 -9.40 -0.33 11.20
CA VAL A 265 -10.30 -1.45 10.84
C VAL A 265 -9.89 -2.75 11.54
N VAL A 266 -8.59 -3.03 11.68
CA VAL A 266 -8.10 -4.18 12.47
C VAL A 266 -8.56 -4.11 13.92
N VAL A 267 -8.37 -2.96 14.56
CA VAL A 267 -8.78 -2.75 15.97
C VAL A 267 -10.29 -2.90 16.10
N LEU A 268 -11.05 -2.29 15.20
CA LEU A 268 -12.52 -2.41 15.20
C LEU A 268 -12.98 -3.86 15.01
N THR A 269 -12.38 -4.59 14.08
CA THR A 269 -12.66 -6.01 13.83
C THR A 269 -12.29 -6.85 15.04
N TRP A 270 -11.15 -6.60 15.67
CA TRP A 270 -10.73 -7.28 16.88
C TRP A 270 -11.71 -7.03 18.04
N LEU A 271 -12.13 -5.78 18.26
CA LEU A 271 -13.15 -5.43 19.26
C LEU A 271 -14.47 -6.16 18.98
N LEU A 272 -14.92 -6.15 17.74
CA LEU A 272 -16.16 -6.79 17.33
C LEU A 272 -16.12 -8.32 17.58
N LEU A 273 -15.03 -8.97 17.18
CA LEU A 273 -14.88 -10.41 17.36
C LEU A 273 -14.63 -10.83 18.81
N ASN A 274 -13.96 -10.02 19.64
CA ASN A 274 -13.59 -10.41 20.98
C ASN A 274 -14.52 -9.89 22.09
N LYS A 275 -15.18 -8.75 21.85
CA LYS A 275 -15.97 -8.05 22.89
C LYS A 275 -17.47 -8.06 22.66
N THR A 276 -17.96 -8.59 21.52
CA THR A 276 -19.40 -8.59 21.22
C THR A 276 -20.02 -9.99 21.23
N ARG A 277 -21.35 -10.05 21.36
CA ARG A 277 -22.12 -11.29 21.26
C ARG A 277 -21.99 -11.96 19.89
N LEU A 278 -21.85 -11.17 18.83
CA LEU A 278 -21.62 -11.69 17.48
C LEU A 278 -20.32 -12.48 17.42
N GLY A 279 -19.24 -11.93 17.93
CA GLY A 279 -17.95 -12.63 17.96
C GLY A 279 -17.97 -13.89 18.83
N LEU A 280 -18.69 -13.88 19.96
CA LEU A 280 -18.90 -15.08 20.78
C LEU A 280 -19.61 -16.18 19.99
N ASN A 281 -20.73 -15.85 19.35
CA ASN A 281 -21.51 -16.79 18.56
C ASN A 281 -20.74 -17.33 17.35
N VAL A 282 -19.98 -16.45 16.68
CA VAL A 282 -19.10 -16.84 15.57
C VAL A 282 -18.08 -17.88 16.05
N ARG A 283 -17.40 -17.66 17.16
CA ARG A 283 -16.44 -18.64 17.74
C ARG A 283 -17.12 -19.94 18.13
N ALA A 284 -18.31 -19.88 18.70
CA ALA A 284 -19.07 -21.09 19.07
C ALA A 284 -19.39 -21.93 17.81
N VAL A 285 -19.86 -21.29 16.73
CA VAL A 285 -20.18 -21.98 15.46
C VAL A 285 -18.91 -22.55 14.81
N THR A 286 -17.79 -21.83 14.89
CA THR A 286 -16.50 -22.30 14.34
C THR A 286 -15.98 -23.51 15.09
N GLN A 287 -16.14 -23.56 16.40
CA GLN A 287 -15.64 -24.64 17.24
C GLN A 287 -16.45 -25.93 17.07
N ASN A 288 -17.76 -25.81 17.15
CA ASN A 288 -18.69 -26.93 16.89
C ASN A 288 -20.07 -26.43 16.48
N ARG A 289 -20.34 -26.49 15.16
CA ARG A 289 -21.58 -25.98 14.55
C ARG A 289 -22.85 -26.67 15.12
N ASN A 290 -22.78 -27.99 15.24
CA ASN A 290 -23.96 -28.78 15.70
C ASN A 290 -24.26 -28.50 17.17
N MET A 291 -23.22 -28.44 18.01
CA MET A 291 -23.40 -28.15 19.43
C MET A 291 -23.87 -26.70 19.63
N ALA A 292 -23.36 -25.74 18.89
CA ALA A 292 -23.81 -24.35 18.94
C ALA A 292 -25.32 -24.24 18.58
N ALA A 293 -25.75 -24.98 17.55
CA ALA A 293 -27.16 -25.04 17.19
C ALA A 293 -28.04 -25.64 18.32
N CYS A 294 -27.58 -26.72 18.98
CA CYS A 294 -28.27 -27.32 20.15
C CYS A 294 -28.34 -26.33 21.32
N CYS A 295 -27.37 -25.47 21.50
CA CYS A 295 -27.36 -24.40 22.50
C CYS A 295 -28.22 -23.17 22.10
N GLY A 296 -28.97 -23.24 21.01
CA GLY A 296 -29.88 -22.17 20.56
C GLY A 296 -29.24 -21.07 19.75
N VAL A 297 -27.98 -21.22 19.31
CA VAL A 297 -27.34 -20.24 18.43
C VAL A 297 -27.92 -20.36 17.01
N PRO A 298 -28.44 -19.26 16.42
CA PRO A 298 -29.04 -19.29 15.07
C PRO A 298 -27.91 -19.31 14.01
N THR A 299 -27.31 -20.48 13.77
CA THR A 299 -26.08 -20.64 12.94
C THR A 299 -26.21 -19.99 11.57
N GLY A 300 -27.34 -20.15 10.86
CA GLY A 300 -27.51 -19.55 9.54
C GLY A 300 -27.58 -18.02 9.53
N ARG A 301 -27.99 -17.37 10.63
CA ARG A 301 -27.91 -15.91 10.75
C ARG A 301 -26.48 -15.45 11.06
N ILE A 302 -25.79 -16.23 11.88
CA ILE A 302 -24.39 -15.95 12.24
C ILE A 302 -23.49 -16.07 11.00
N ASP A 303 -23.67 -17.10 10.19
CA ASP A 303 -22.93 -17.29 8.93
C ASP A 303 -23.15 -16.11 7.97
N MET A 304 -24.41 -15.73 7.76
CA MET A 304 -24.79 -14.61 6.91
C MET A 304 -24.15 -13.30 7.40
N MET A 305 -24.20 -13.02 8.73
CA MET A 305 -23.59 -11.81 9.30
C MET A 305 -22.05 -11.83 9.19
N ALA A 306 -21.42 -12.99 9.44
CA ALA A 306 -19.97 -13.15 9.32
C ALA A 306 -19.52 -12.97 7.87
N PHE A 307 -20.28 -13.51 6.91
CA PHE A 307 -19.99 -13.36 5.50
C PHE A 307 -20.17 -11.91 5.03
N GLY A 308 -21.25 -11.24 5.48
CA GLY A 308 -21.47 -9.83 5.23
C GLY A 308 -20.38 -8.94 5.82
N LEU A 309 -19.96 -9.22 7.05
CA LEU A 309 -18.86 -8.49 7.69
C LEU A 309 -17.54 -8.65 6.91
N GLY A 310 -17.18 -9.88 6.54
CA GLY A 310 -15.98 -10.15 5.75
C GLY A 310 -16.00 -9.45 4.39
N SER A 311 -17.14 -9.51 3.68
CA SER A 311 -17.33 -8.81 2.40
C SER A 311 -17.30 -7.29 2.56
N GLY A 312 -17.90 -6.75 3.64
CA GLY A 312 -17.85 -5.33 3.96
C GLY A 312 -16.43 -4.82 4.20
N ILE A 313 -15.62 -5.57 4.96
CA ILE A 313 -14.20 -5.22 5.19
C ILE A 313 -13.42 -5.27 3.88
N ALA A 314 -13.66 -6.24 3.01
CA ALA A 314 -13.06 -6.26 1.68
C ALA A 314 -13.46 -5.03 0.86
N GLY A 315 -14.74 -4.61 0.92
CA GLY A 315 -15.20 -3.36 0.29
C GLY A 315 -14.44 -2.13 0.76
N LEU A 316 -14.12 -2.03 2.06
CA LEU A 316 -13.24 -0.97 2.58
C LEU A 316 -11.83 -1.04 2.01
N GLY A 317 -11.29 -2.24 1.77
CA GLY A 317 -10.05 -2.44 1.02
C GLY A 317 -10.14 -1.88 -0.40
N GLY A 318 -11.29 -2.03 -1.06
CA GLY A 318 -11.58 -1.43 -2.37
C GLY A 318 -11.56 0.09 -2.36
N VAL A 319 -12.12 0.72 -1.31
CA VAL A 319 -12.03 2.18 -1.11
C VAL A 319 -10.56 2.62 -1.00
N ALA A 320 -9.76 1.92 -0.21
CA ALA A 320 -8.33 2.22 -0.07
C ALA A 320 -7.58 2.07 -1.40
N LEU A 321 -7.88 1.03 -2.18
CA LEU A 321 -7.30 0.81 -3.50
C LEU A 321 -7.62 1.92 -4.49
N SER A 322 -8.87 2.41 -4.50
CA SER A 322 -9.30 3.48 -5.39
C SER A 322 -8.57 4.81 -5.17
N GLN A 323 -7.98 5.01 -3.98
CA GLN A 323 -7.20 6.22 -3.66
C GLN A 323 -5.71 6.11 -4.06
N ILE A 324 -5.25 4.93 -4.48
CA ILE A 324 -3.85 4.70 -4.90
C ILE A 324 -3.72 4.49 -6.39
N GLY A 325 -4.74 3.90 -7.01
CA GLY A 325 -4.70 3.52 -8.42
C GLY A 325 -6.06 3.55 -9.08
N ASN A 326 -6.05 3.34 -10.39
CA ASN A 326 -7.27 3.28 -11.17
C ASN A 326 -8.09 2.04 -10.82
N VAL A 327 -9.41 2.19 -10.89
CA VAL A 327 -10.37 1.13 -10.61
C VAL A 327 -10.75 0.44 -11.91
N GLY A 328 -10.52 -0.87 -11.97
CA GLY A 328 -10.86 -1.68 -13.14
C GLY A 328 -11.69 -2.91 -12.79
N PRO A 329 -12.35 -3.51 -13.79
CA PRO A 329 -13.17 -4.71 -13.58
C PRO A 329 -12.37 -5.92 -13.07
N ASP A 330 -11.07 -6.00 -13.40
CA ASP A 330 -10.18 -7.11 -13.03
C ASP A 330 -9.42 -6.86 -11.73
N LEU A 331 -9.72 -5.75 -11.02
CA LEU A 331 -9.02 -5.35 -9.79
C LEU A 331 -9.09 -6.44 -8.72
N GLY A 332 -10.26 -7.08 -8.54
CA GLY A 332 -10.47 -8.14 -7.56
C GLY A 332 -9.55 -9.34 -7.78
N GLN A 333 -9.44 -9.80 -9.03
CA GLN A 333 -8.59 -10.95 -9.39
C GLN A 333 -7.11 -10.72 -9.10
N SER A 334 -6.65 -9.48 -9.22
CA SER A 334 -5.24 -9.11 -8.97
C SER A 334 -4.84 -9.26 -7.50
N TYR A 335 -5.80 -9.14 -6.56
CA TYR A 335 -5.55 -9.12 -5.12
C TYR A 335 -6.02 -10.37 -4.38
N ILE A 336 -6.91 -11.20 -4.97
CA ILE A 336 -7.46 -12.38 -4.27
C ILE A 336 -6.38 -13.39 -3.93
N ILE A 337 -5.44 -13.65 -4.85
CA ILE A 337 -4.36 -14.61 -4.65
C ILE A 337 -3.45 -14.13 -3.50
N ASP A 338 -3.01 -12.88 -3.55
CA ASP A 338 -2.14 -12.30 -2.52
C ASP A 338 -2.84 -12.31 -1.15
N SER A 339 -4.15 -12.00 -1.10
CA SER A 339 -4.96 -12.03 0.12
C SER A 339 -5.10 -13.45 0.69
N PHE A 340 -5.27 -14.44 -0.19
CA PHE A 340 -5.32 -15.84 0.21
C PHE A 340 -3.97 -16.30 0.78
N LEU A 341 -2.87 -15.91 0.16
CA LEU A 341 -1.52 -16.18 0.66
C LEU A 341 -1.27 -15.58 2.05
N VAL A 342 -1.76 -14.35 2.28
CA VAL A 342 -1.71 -13.72 3.61
C VAL A 342 -2.44 -14.55 4.65
N VAL A 343 -3.67 -15.00 4.37
CA VAL A 343 -4.47 -15.77 5.32
C VAL A 343 -3.83 -17.13 5.62
N VAL A 344 -3.35 -17.82 4.59
CA VAL A 344 -2.74 -19.15 4.76
C VAL A 344 -1.39 -19.05 5.47
N LEU A 345 -0.54 -18.08 5.09
CA LEU A 345 0.74 -17.82 5.74
C LEU A 345 0.56 -17.40 7.20
N GLY A 346 -0.42 -16.53 7.46
CA GLY A 346 -0.73 -16.04 8.81
C GLY A 346 -1.26 -17.11 9.75
N GLY A 347 -1.93 -18.10 9.19
CA GLY A 347 -2.71 -19.12 9.89
C GLY A 347 -4.20 -18.81 9.86
N VAL A 348 -4.96 -19.72 9.29
CA VAL A 348 -6.40 -19.56 9.02
C VAL A 348 -7.19 -19.22 10.30
N GLY A 349 -7.89 -18.09 10.29
CA GLY A 349 -8.69 -17.62 11.43
C GLY A 349 -7.91 -16.87 12.53
N GLN A 350 -6.62 -16.61 12.34
CA GLN A 350 -5.78 -15.85 13.29
C GLN A 350 -5.55 -14.41 12.82
N LEU A 351 -6.15 -13.44 13.52
CA LEU A 351 -6.00 -12.01 13.18
C LEU A 351 -4.53 -11.55 13.28
N ALA A 352 -3.83 -11.92 14.36
CA ALA A 352 -2.42 -11.55 14.55
C ALA A 352 -1.52 -12.13 13.44
N GLY A 353 -1.82 -13.37 13.02
CA GLY A 353 -1.13 -14.01 11.90
C GLY A 353 -1.36 -13.29 10.58
N SER A 354 -2.61 -12.92 10.28
CA SER A 354 -2.94 -12.17 9.07
C SER A 354 -2.25 -10.81 9.03
N VAL A 355 -2.16 -10.09 10.17
CA VAL A 355 -1.45 -8.81 10.26
C VAL A 355 0.05 -8.98 9.93
N THR A 356 0.72 -9.93 10.58
CA THR A 356 2.16 -10.16 10.37
C THR A 356 2.45 -10.64 8.95
N ALA A 357 1.62 -11.54 8.40
CA ALA A 357 1.76 -12.03 7.03
C ALA A 357 1.53 -10.93 5.99
N ALA A 358 0.51 -10.08 6.17
CA ALA A 358 0.20 -8.99 5.24
C ALA A 358 1.34 -7.99 5.13
N PHE A 359 1.87 -7.53 6.25
CA PHE A 359 3.02 -6.61 6.25
C PHE A 359 4.29 -7.30 5.73
N GLY A 360 4.54 -8.54 6.14
CA GLY A 360 5.69 -9.31 5.65
C GLY A 360 5.67 -9.49 4.13
N LEU A 361 4.51 -9.88 3.56
CA LEU A 361 4.34 -10.02 2.12
C LEU A 361 4.40 -8.68 1.38
N GLY A 362 3.78 -7.64 1.92
CA GLY A 362 3.81 -6.30 1.34
C GLY A 362 5.23 -5.76 1.23
N ILE A 363 6.03 -5.88 2.30
CA ILE A 363 7.42 -5.46 2.33
C ILE A 363 8.28 -6.33 1.39
N ALA A 364 8.12 -7.65 1.44
CA ALA A 364 8.86 -8.58 0.56
C ALA A 364 8.60 -8.27 -0.92
N ASN A 365 7.35 -8.05 -1.32
CA ASN A 365 6.99 -7.65 -2.68
C ASN A 365 7.72 -6.36 -3.10
N LYS A 366 7.68 -5.32 -2.26
CA LYS A 366 8.27 -4.02 -2.61
C LYS A 366 9.79 -3.98 -2.59
N ILE A 367 10.44 -4.88 -1.85
CA ILE A 367 11.91 -5.03 -1.90
C ILE A 367 12.34 -5.85 -3.14
N LEU A 368 11.59 -6.87 -3.51
CA LEU A 368 11.95 -7.75 -4.63
C LEU A 368 11.60 -7.13 -6.01
N GLU A 369 10.52 -6.37 -6.08
CA GLU A 369 10.01 -5.77 -7.33
C GLU A 369 11.08 -4.99 -8.12
N PRO A 370 11.89 -4.09 -7.52
CA PRO A 370 12.92 -3.35 -8.25
C PRO A 370 14.11 -4.21 -8.70
N GLN A 371 14.36 -5.34 -8.02
CA GLN A 371 15.54 -6.17 -8.28
C GLN A 371 15.31 -7.21 -9.38
N ILE A 372 14.15 -7.85 -9.38
CA ILE A 372 13.85 -8.98 -10.27
C ILE A 372 12.57 -8.79 -11.09
N GLY A 373 11.93 -7.62 -10.95
CA GLY A 373 10.67 -7.30 -11.62
C GLY A 373 9.44 -7.81 -10.89
N ALA A 374 8.29 -7.20 -11.16
CA ALA A 374 7.04 -7.46 -10.44
C ALA A 374 6.53 -8.91 -10.60
N VAL A 375 6.65 -9.49 -11.80
CA VAL A 375 6.14 -10.85 -12.11
C VAL A 375 7.00 -11.91 -11.44
N LEU A 376 8.33 -11.84 -11.64
CA LEU A 376 9.26 -12.80 -11.04
C LEU A 376 9.28 -12.69 -9.51
N GLY A 377 9.14 -11.49 -8.96
CA GLY A 377 8.99 -11.25 -7.53
C GLY A 377 7.80 -11.99 -6.94
N LYS A 378 6.63 -11.89 -7.57
CA LYS A 378 5.43 -12.62 -7.14
C LYS A 378 5.58 -14.13 -7.22
N ILE A 379 6.19 -14.65 -8.31
CA ILE A 379 6.46 -16.10 -8.47
C ILE A 379 7.40 -16.59 -7.36
N LEU A 380 8.46 -15.84 -7.06
CA LEU A 380 9.41 -16.20 -6.01
C LEU A 380 8.75 -16.25 -4.64
N ILE A 381 7.94 -15.21 -4.31
CA ILE A 381 7.19 -15.17 -3.06
C ILE A 381 6.22 -16.34 -2.95
N LEU A 382 5.49 -16.65 -4.02
CA LEU A 382 4.57 -17.79 -4.06
C LEU A 382 5.32 -19.12 -3.81
N ALA A 383 6.45 -19.33 -4.48
CA ALA A 383 7.28 -20.53 -4.29
C ALA A 383 7.78 -20.63 -2.83
N LEU A 384 8.24 -19.53 -2.25
CA LEU A 384 8.73 -19.47 -0.87
C LEU A 384 7.61 -19.79 0.14
N ILE A 385 6.40 -19.27 -0.09
CA ILE A 385 5.23 -19.57 0.75
C ILE A 385 4.83 -21.05 0.64
N ILE A 386 4.83 -21.63 -0.56
CA ILE A 386 4.54 -23.04 -0.76
C ILE A 386 5.53 -23.91 0.03
N LEU A 387 6.82 -23.60 -0.05
CA LEU A 387 7.86 -24.31 0.70
C LEU A 387 7.69 -24.13 2.23
N PHE A 388 7.28 -22.94 2.67
CA PHE A 388 6.99 -22.67 4.07
C PHE A 388 5.80 -23.50 4.57
N ILE A 389 4.70 -23.55 3.81
CA ILE A 389 3.48 -24.30 4.18
C ILE A 389 3.76 -25.80 4.23
N GLN A 390 4.60 -26.33 3.32
CA GLN A 390 5.02 -27.74 3.38
C GLN A 390 5.72 -28.09 4.70
N LYS A 391 6.51 -27.16 5.28
CA LYS A 391 7.17 -27.35 6.57
C LYS A 391 6.26 -27.00 7.77
N ARG A 392 5.35 -26.03 7.62
CA ARG A 392 4.43 -25.56 8.67
C ARG A 392 3.02 -25.38 8.11
N PRO A 393 2.24 -26.45 7.98
CA PRO A 393 0.89 -26.40 7.38
C PRO A 393 -0.09 -25.55 8.19
N GLN A 394 0.18 -25.27 9.46
CA GLN A 394 -0.65 -24.44 10.33
C GLN A 394 -0.38 -22.93 10.17
N GLY A 395 0.55 -22.52 9.32
CA GLY A 395 0.96 -21.13 9.16
C GLY A 395 1.90 -20.62 10.28
N LEU A 396 2.04 -19.29 10.38
CA LEU A 396 2.87 -18.64 11.40
C LEU A 396 2.29 -18.78 12.81
N PHE A 397 0.97 -18.72 12.94
CA PHE A 397 0.24 -18.79 14.22
C PHE A 397 -0.74 -19.96 14.20
N ALA A 398 -0.39 -21.05 14.84
CA ALA A 398 -1.28 -22.20 14.95
C ALA A 398 -2.45 -21.91 15.92
N LEU A 399 -3.67 -22.35 15.55
CA LEU A 399 -4.80 -22.37 16.49
C LEU A 399 -4.54 -23.42 17.58
N LYS A 400 -4.32 -22.97 18.82
CA LYS A 400 -4.27 -23.86 19.98
C LYS A 400 -5.68 -24.43 20.22
N GLY A 401 -5.88 -25.73 20.04
CA GLY A 401 -7.11 -26.45 20.43
C GLY A 401 -8.01 -26.95 19.31
N ARG A 402 -7.65 -26.77 18.04
CA ARG A 402 -8.34 -27.43 16.93
C ARG A 402 -7.59 -28.72 16.59
N VAL A 403 -8.11 -29.86 17.00
CA VAL A 403 -7.71 -31.16 16.45
C VAL A 403 -8.29 -31.18 15.04
N ILE A 404 -7.43 -31.16 14.03
CA ILE A 404 -7.81 -31.42 12.65
C ILE A 404 -7.71 -32.93 12.50
N ASP A 405 -8.84 -33.61 12.61
CA ASP A 405 -8.99 -34.97 12.14
C ASP A 405 -9.16 -34.98 10.63
#